data_3c432d479f84fa672d01deed27022d2c
#
_entry.id   3c432d479f84fa672d01deed27022d2c
#
_cell.length_a   1.000
_cell.length_b   1.000
_cell.length_c   1.000
_cell.angle_alpha   90.00
_cell.angle_beta   90.00
_cell.angle_gamma   90.00
#
_symmetry.space_group_name_H-M   'P 1'
#
loop_
_entity.id
_entity.type
_entity.pdbx_description
1 polymer ?
#
loop_
_entity_poly.entity_id
_entity_poly.type
_entity_poly.pdbx_seq_one_letter_code
_entity_poly.pdbx_strand_id
1 'polypeptide(L)'
;MPTASGTVRVLHVTESRSLADRLTERSHPAAGRLTVTTLDTDGEGHQQVVDRVADHAVDCVVVDHDPPAVDGIELLDAIRAERSDLPVVLRTDEGSEELASDAIAAGVSAYLHTDEIEALVDRLVELADAYRVDRERSRELERAADLLAKTERIADVGGWEIDPETRAVFWTDHLFELLGIEAAEEPPLGGALDVYHDEDRSTVESAIEAALDDGEPFDIEVRFHRADGDVGWLHVQGVPTVDDGRVETLRGAVQDVTERRDRERVLRESHDIIADREAAFDQQVRALLELGRSELGTQYGTLSKIDGDDYTFEFVASDDDRVQEGDVVPVSATNCEVAASTEQTLVLGDVARDAPEETHRAGFTDWGIACYLGAPVFVDGSVYGTFCFYGTEPREGQFSEWDRTLVDLLSRWVSYELQRQQATERLADKNEQLERFASIVSHDLRNPLSIIEGYVQQAIETGEVDQLSRVQSAVDRMDTLIDDVLLLSRSDNAIGDRSAVGLADIADDCWKTVPTEASTLRTATDRTVRADETRLKQLLENLFRNAIEHGGEGVTVTVGDLDGGFYVEDDGPGIPEADRERIFEDGYSTSQDGTGLGLSIVTEIVDAHGWEIGVAEATDGGARFEITGVELVE
;
A
#
# COMPACT_ATOMS: atom_id res chain seq x y z
N MET A 1 10.65 20.55 53.78
CA MET A 1 12.10 20.61 53.66
C MET A 1 12.63 19.21 53.53
N PRO A 2 13.16 18.78 52.41
CA PRO A 2 13.86 17.51 52.33
C PRO A 2 15.26 17.71 52.93
N THR A 3 15.53 16.99 53.98
CA THR A 3 16.88 16.87 54.55
C THR A 3 17.78 16.16 53.55
N ALA A 4 18.72 16.85 52.92
CA ALA A 4 19.73 16.24 52.09
C ALA A 4 20.60 15.30 52.96
N SER A 5 20.31 14.02 52.87
CA SER A 5 20.89 12.93 53.71
C SER A 5 22.13 12.34 53.03
N GLY A 6 22.98 13.15 52.45
CA GLY A 6 24.20 12.72 51.73
C GLY A 6 25.47 13.12 52.46
N THR A 7 26.53 12.31 52.35
CA THR A 7 27.88 12.62 52.80
C THR A 7 28.46 13.76 51.99
N VAL A 8 28.87 14.84 52.64
CA VAL A 8 29.52 16.02 52.01
C VAL A 8 31.01 15.70 51.75
N ARG A 9 31.45 15.85 50.52
CA ARG A 9 32.83 15.59 50.08
C ARG A 9 33.65 16.89 50.15
N VAL A 10 34.57 16.96 51.08
CA VAL A 10 35.42 18.12 51.31
C VAL A 10 36.84 17.84 50.84
N LEU A 11 37.38 18.70 50.02
CA LEU A 11 38.79 18.73 49.68
C LEU A 11 39.49 19.67 50.65
N HIS A 12 40.41 19.16 51.47
CA HIS A 12 41.21 19.95 52.41
C HIS A 12 42.63 20.10 51.89
N VAL A 13 43.05 21.32 51.62
CA VAL A 13 44.39 21.68 51.14
C VAL A 13 45.18 22.25 52.33
N THR A 14 46.23 21.53 52.72
CA THR A 14 47.04 21.88 53.94
C THR A 14 48.40 21.19 53.92
N GLU A 15 49.44 21.83 54.52
CA GLU A 15 50.71 21.18 54.89
C GLU A 15 50.77 20.68 56.35
N SER A 16 49.69 20.92 57.09
CA SER A 16 49.66 20.54 58.50
C SER A 16 48.77 19.29 58.74
N ARG A 17 48.59 18.86 59.97
CA ARG A 17 47.70 17.74 60.30
C ARG A 17 46.30 17.91 59.72
N SER A 18 45.88 16.88 59.09
CA SER A 18 44.62 16.82 58.35
C SER A 18 43.41 17.19 59.24
N LEU A 19 42.47 17.95 58.65
CA LEU A 19 41.16 18.21 59.27
C LEU A 19 40.45 16.90 59.61
N ALA A 20 40.65 15.82 58.85
CA ALA A 20 40.11 14.51 59.10
C ALA A 20 40.53 13.94 60.47
N ASP A 21 41.82 14.11 60.85
CA ASP A 21 42.35 13.67 62.18
C ASP A 21 41.76 14.50 63.29
N ARG A 22 41.63 15.80 63.12
CA ARG A 22 41.04 16.73 64.10
C ARG A 22 39.51 16.50 64.29
N LEU A 23 38.78 16.12 63.24
CA LEU A 23 37.36 15.79 63.28
C LEU A 23 37.11 14.46 63.97
N THR A 24 38.06 13.50 63.87
CA THR A 24 37.95 12.19 64.53
C THR A 24 38.16 12.31 66.07
N GLU A 25 38.93 13.26 66.52
CA GLU A 25 39.19 13.51 67.94
C GLU A 25 38.05 14.23 68.68
N ARG A 26 37.12 14.90 67.96
CA ARG A 26 35.99 15.65 68.53
C ARG A 26 34.65 15.07 68.02
N SER A 27 33.77 14.62 68.91
CA SER A 27 32.45 14.07 68.63
C SER A 27 31.44 15.18 68.24
N HIS A 28 31.58 15.77 67.01
CA HIS A 28 30.61 16.73 66.49
C HIS A 28 29.48 16.00 65.77
N PRO A 29 28.19 16.31 66.05
CA PRO A 29 27.05 15.60 65.42
C PRO A 29 27.05 15.59 63.88
N ALA A 30 27.56 16.64 63.26
CA ALA A 30 27.62 16.76 61.79
C ALA A 30 28.91 16.16 61.19
N ALA A 31 29.92 15.78 61.99
CA ALA A 31 31.20 15.22 61.49
C ALA A 31 30.98 13.89 60.72
N GLY A 32 30.02 13.09 61.09
CA GLY A 32 29.65 11.84 60.36
C GLY A 32 29.09 12.06 58.98
N ARG A 33 28.76 13.30 58.62
CA ARG A 33 28.30 13.68 57.26
C ARG A 33 29.43 14.12 56.33
N LEU A 34 30.68 14.28 56.83
CA LEU A 34 31.80 14.76 56.04
C LEU A 34 32.74 13.62 55.62
N THR A 35 33.09 13.59 54.33
CA THR A 35 34.22 12.81 53.81
C THR A 35 35.30 13.79 53.38
N VAL A 36 36.40 13.83 54.15
CA VAL A 36 37.48 14.76 53.89
C VAL A 36 38.61 14.05 53.16
N THR A 37 38.98 14.58 51.99
CA THR A 37 40.19 14.19 51.26
C THR A 37 41.22 15.28 51.44
N THR A 38 42.39 14.95 51.98
CA THR A 38 43.47 15.92 52.21
C THR A 38 44.45 15.85 51.06
N LEU A 39 44.86 17.02 50.55
CA LEU A 39 45.96 17.21 49.62
C LEU A 39 47.08 18.00 50.32
N ASP A 40 48.26 17.44 50.26
CA ASP A 40 49.51 18.08 50.73
C ASP A 40 50.11 18.83 49.52
N THR A 41 50.55 20.08 49.75
CA THR A 41 50.97 21.00 48.66
C THR A 41 52.46 21.07 48.49
N ASP A 42 53.22 19.97 48.64
CA ASP A 42 54.64 19.92 48.36
C ASP A 42 54.99 20.42 46.94
N GLY A 43 55.07 21.73 46.72
CA GLY A 43 55.63 22.39 45.54
C GLY A 43 54.95 22.31 44.17
N GLU A 44 54.18 21.29 43.90
CA GLU A 44 53.35 21.13 42.67
C GLU A 44 51.82 21.07 42.97
N GLY A 45 51.40 21.41 44.19
CA GLY A 45 50.09 21.18 44.71
C GLY A 45 48.97 21.97 44.07
N HIS A 46 49.20 23.17 43.51
CA HIS A 46 48.16 24.01 42.90
C HIS A 46 47.46 23.30 41.74
N GLN A 47 48.22 22.68 40.81
CA GLN A 47 47.64 22.00 39.66
C GLN A 47 46.84 20.75 40.07
N GLN A 48 47.31 20.01 41.08
CA GLN A 48 46.55 18.84 41.58
C GLN A 48 45.23 19.24 42.24
N VAL A 49 45.15 20.40 42.93
CA VAL A 49 43.93 20.94 43.49
C VAL A 49 42.95 21.31 42.38
N VAL A 50 43.41 22.03 41.34
CA VAL A 50 42.64 22.43 40.18
C VAL A 50 42.09 21.20 39.46
N ASP A 51 42.93 20.19 39.17
CA ASP A 51 42.51 18.95 38.51
C ASP A 51 41.46 18.21 39.34
N ARG A 52 41.61 18.19 40.67
CA ARG A 52 40.63 17.53 41.57
C ARG A 52 39.30 18.26 41.66
N VAL A 53 39.35 19.59 41.55
CA VAL A 53 38.14 20.45 41.49
C VAL A 53 37.44 20.29 40.16
N ALA A 54 38.17 20.15 39.06
CA ALA A 54 37.64 19.90 37.71
C ALA A 54 36.87 18.57 37.63
N ASP A 55 37.33 17.50 38.31
CA ASP A 55 36.68 16.17 38.33
C ASP A 55 35.28 16.13 38.97
N HIS A 56 34.73 17.24 39.43
CA HIS A 56 33.39 17.39 40.01
C HIS A 56 33.11 16.46 41.21
N ALA A 57 34.15 15.88 41.81
CA ALA A 57 34.03 14.95 42.93
C ALA A 57 34.02 15.64 44.31
N VAL A 58 33.98 16.98 44.36
CA VAL A 58 34.10 17.82 45.55
C VAL A 58 32.86 18.70 45.68
N ASP A 59 32.36 18.83 46.90
CA ASP A 59 31.18 19.65 47.26
C ASP A 59 31.57 20.97 47.94
N CYS A 60 32.78 21.00 48.55
CA CYS A 60 33.38 22.19 49.17
C CYS A 60 34.87 22.02 49.29
N VAL A 61 35.62 23.10 49.19
CA VAL A 61 37.08 23.13 49.40
C VAL A 61 37.38 23.90 50.67
N VAL A 62 38.33 23.40 51.50
CA VAL A 62 38.93 24.12 52.61
C VAL A 62 40.37 24.32 52.31
N VAL A 63 40.84 25.56 52.35
CA VAL A 63 42.22 25.94 52.08
C VAL A 63 42.80 26.52 53.35
N ASP A 64 43.88 25.92 53.89
CA ASP A 64 44.65 26.51 54.97
C ASP A 64 45.62 27.55 54.36
N HIS A 65 45.48 28.80 54.76
CA HIS A 65 46.43 29.87 54.36
C HIS A 65 47.57 29.95 55.34
N ASP A 66 48.74 29.46 54.90
CA ASP A 66 49.98 29.45 55.68
C ASP A 66 51.18 29.74 54.76
N PRO A 67 51.35 31.01 54.30
CA PRO A 67 52.44 31.38 53.42
C PRO A 67 53.78 31.33 54.14
N PRO A 68 54.92 30.90 53.48
CA PRO A 68 55.00 30.67 52.03
C PRO A 68 54.59 29.24 51.58
N ALA A 69 54.19 28.41 52.48
CA ALA A 69 53.86 27.02 52.19
C ALA A 69 52.56 26.89 51.33
N VAL A 70 51.48 27.51 51.78
CA VAL A 70 50.22 27.56 51.01
C VAL A 70 49.74 29.00 50.86
N ASP A 71 49.78 29.56 49.68
CA ASP A 71 49.13 30.84 49.39
C ASP A 71 47.67 30.57 49.05
N GLY A 72 46.78 30.68 50.03
CA GLY A 72 45.40 30.38 49.94
C GLY A 72 44.63 31.34 49.02
N ILE A 73 45.13 32.58 48.82
CA ILE A 73 44.51 33.55 47.90
C ILE A 73 44.80 33.18 46.46
N GLU A 74 46.08 32.88 46.10
CA GLU A 74 46.43 32.43 44.76
C GLU A 74 45.71 31.13 44.38
N LEU A 75 45.56 30.22 45.32
CA LEU A 75 44.83 28.97 45.12
C LEU A 75 43.32 29.22 44.95
N LEU A 76 42.75 30.16 45.71
CA LEU A 76 41.34 30.55 45.57
C LEU A 76 41.05 31.13 44.18
N ASP A 77 41.93 32.00 43.66
CA ASP A 77 41.82 32.54 42.31
C ASP A 77 41.91 31.44 41.26
N ALA A 78 42.82 30.47 41.41
CA ALA A 78 42.88 29.30 40.51
C ALA A 78 41.63 28.42 40.55
N ILE A 79 41.07 28.18 41.73
CA ILE A 79 39.80 27.44 41.88
C ILE A 79 38.62 28.21 41.23
N ARG A 80 38.58 29.55 41.40
CA ARG A 80 37.54 30.39 40.81
C ARG A 80 37.60 30.46 39.29
N ALA A 81 38.82 30.41 38.74
CA ALA A 81 39.00 30.34 37.27
C ALA A 81 38.43 29.05 36.69
N GLU A 82 38.54 27.93 37.40
CA GLU A 82 38.00 26.63 36.97
C GLU A 82 36.55 26.44 37.34
N ARG A 83 36.18 26.81 38.61
CA ARG A 83 34.82 26.66 39.15
C ARG A 83 34.41 27.85 39.99
N SER A 84 33.71 28.79 39.37
CA SER A 84 33.24 30.01 40.02
C SER A 84 32.19 29.77 41.10
N ASP A 85 31.42 28.67 40.99
CA ASP A 85 30.29 28.29 41.80
C ASP A 85 30.64 27.47 43.05
N LEU A 86 31.85 26.81 43.07
CA LEU A 86 32.21 25.88 44.14
C LEU A 86 32.47 26.60 45.48
N PRO A 87 31.86 26.19 46.61
CA PRO A 87 32.16 26.76 47.90
C PRO A 87 33.62 26.54 48.34
N VAL A 88 34.30 27.63 48.68
CA VAL A 88 35.67 27.61 49.19
C VAL A 88 35.72 28.32 50.52
N VAL A 89 36.26 27.65 51.53
CA VAL A 89 36.50 28.18 52.90
C VAL A 89 37.97 28.38 53.08
N LEU A 90 38.38 29.60 53.34
CA LEU A 90 39.78 29.93 53.72
C LEU A 90 39.92 29.89 55.21
N ARG A 91 40.92 29.15 55.69
CA ARG A 91 41.23 29.00 57.12
C ARG A 91 42.67 29.46 57.41
N THR A 92 42.88 30.17 58.48
CA THR A 92 44.24 30.69 58.86
C THR A 92 44.41 30.72 60.38
N ASP A 93 45.68 30.57 60.82
CA ASP A 93 46.05 30.72 62.21
C ASP A 93 46.41 32.19 62.53
N GLU A 94 46.87 32.95 61.53
CA GLU A 94 47.26 34.35 61.63
C GLU A 94 46.31 35.22 60.76
N GLY A 95 45.14 35.54 61.26
CA GLY A 95 44.16 36.36 60.57
C GLY A 95 44.44 37.84 60.65
N SER A 96 44.25 38.59 59.53
CA SER A 96 44.30 40.05 59.49
C SER A 96 43.03 40.60 58.74
N GLU A 97 42.71 41.87 59.01
CA GLU A 97 41.61 42.54 58.24
C GLU A 97 42.00 42.66 56.73
N GLU A 98 43.30 42.79 56.40
CA GLU A 98 43.80 42.85 55.04
C GLU A 98 43.59 41.49 54.32
N LEU A 99 44.01 40.37 54.93
CA LEU A 99 43.81 39.02 54.38
C LEU A 99 42.32 38.68 54.22
N ALA A 100 41.47 39.07 55.18
CA ALA A 100 40.02 38.86 55.05
C ALA A 100 39.43 39.66 53.91
N SER A 101 39.89 40.90 53.69
CA SER A 101 39.50 41.74 52.55
C SER A 101 39.89 41.13 51.19
N ASP A 102 41.13 40.63 51.10
CA ASP A 102 41.66 40.00 49.90
C ASP A 102 40.93 38.67 49.58
N ALA A 103 40.65 37.86 50.62
CA ALA A 103 39.90 36.65 50.46
C ALA A 103 38.46 36.91 49.97
N ILE A 104 37.80 37.95 50.48
CA ILE A 104 36.46 38.36 50.04
C ILE A 104 36.51 38.84 48.57
N ALA A 105 37.54 39.65 48.24
CA ALA A 105 37.73 40.13 46.87
C ALA A 105 37.97 38.98 45.85
N ALA A 106 38.69 37.93 46.28
CA ALA A 106 38.93 36.71 45.50
C ALA A 106 37.71 35.75 45.49
N GLY A 107 36.61 36.09 46.16
CA GLY A 107 35.38 35.31 46.11
C GLY A 107 35.31 34.10 47.07
N VAL A 108 35.93 34.23 48.26
CA VAL A 108 35.81 33.19 49.31
C VAL A 108 34.36 33.05 49.80
N SER A 109 33.91 31.84 50.06
CA SER A 109 32.53 31.58 50.60
C SER A 109 32.46 31.72 52.09
N ALA A 110 33.57 31.50 52.79
CA ALA A 110 33.71 31.77 54.23
C ALA A 110 35.22 31.90 54.61
N TYR A 111 35.49 32.76 55.61
CA TYR A 111 36.82 32.98 56.16
C TYR A 111 36.76 32.66 57.68
N LEU A 112 37.61 31.77 58.16
CA LEU A 112 37.57 31.24 59.56
C LEU A 112 38.98 31.17 60.18
N HIS A 113 39.05 31.36 61.49
CA HIS A 113 40.27 31.10 62.24
C HIS A 113 40.43 29.62 62.58
N THR A 114 41.64 29.10 62.60
CA THR A 114 41.95 27.65 62.70
C THR A 114 41.38 26.98 63.96
N ASP A 115 41.25 27.71 65.08
CA ASP A 115 40.73 27.17 66.32
C ASP A 115 39.21 26.92 66.37
N GLU A 116 38.45 27.43 65.38
CA GLU A 116 36.99 27.36 65.33
C GLU A 116 36.48 26.12 64.59
N ILE A 117 36.89 24.92 65.00
CA ILE A 117 36.56 23.68 64.26
C ILE A 117 35.05 23.39 64.24
N GLU A 118 34.30 23.70 65.30
CA GLU A 118 32.84 23.48 65.34
C GLU A 118 32.12 24.40 64.36
N ALA A 119 32.50 25.69 64.34
CA ALA A 119 31.98 26.64 63.38
C ALA A 119 32.35 26.27 61.90
N LEU A 120 33.54 25.71 61.68
CA LEU A 120 33.95 25.23 60.35
C LEU A 120 33.06 24.04 59.88
N VAL A 121 32.82 23.04 60.72
CA VAL A 121 31.99 21.89 60.35
C VAL A 121 30.57 22.31 59.97
N ASP A 122 29.95 23.16 60.80
CA ASP A 122 28.60 23.65 60.54
C ASP A 122 28.54 24.46 59.23
N ARG A 123 29.56 25.31 59.01
CA ARG A 123 29.67 26.14 57.80
C ARG A 123 29.92 25.33 56.53
N LEU A 124 30.74 24.27 56.60
CA LEU A 124 30.95 23.36 55.45
C LEU A 124 29.68 22.63 55.07
N VAL A 125 28.94 22.13 56.05
CA VAL A 125 27.66 21.44 55.77
C VAL A 125 26.63 22.42 55.17
N GLU A 126 26.50 23.63 55.73
CA GLU A 126 25.57 24.65 55.23
C GLU A 126 25.90 25.03 53.79
N LEU A 127 27.17 25.38 53.48
CA LEU A 127 27.60 25.75 52.15
C LEU A 127 27.45 24.62 51.14
N ALA A 128 27.83 23.42 51.52
CA ALA A 128 27.72 22.27 50.61
C ALA A 128 26.29 21.85 50.35
N ASP A 129 25.41 21.91 51.38
CA ASP A 129 23.98 21.63 51.18
C ASP A 129 23.32 22.69 50.29
N ALA A 130 23.62 23.98 50.47
CA ALA A 130 23.15 25.06 49.59
C ALA A 130 23.64 24.88 48.15
N TYR A 131 24.92 24.60 47.96
CA TYR A 131 25.53 24.36 46.66
C TYR A 131 24.91 23.16 45.95
N ARG A 132 24.65 22.06 46.66
CA ARG A 132 24.01 20.87 46.07
C ARG A 132 22.58 21.14 45.59
N VAL A 133 21.80 21.88 46.39
CA VAL A 133 20.43 22.24 46.03
C VAL A 133 20.40 23.11 44.78
N ASP A 134 21.28 24.10 44.70
CA ASP A 134 21.36 24.98 43.54
C ASP A 134 21.79 24.22 42.27
N ARG A 135 22.83 23.38 42.40
CA ARG A 135 23.34 22.53 41.33
C ARG A 135 22.32 21.49 40.88
N GLU A 136 21.56 20.89 41.81
CA GLU A 136 20.50 19.94 41.49
C GLU A 136 19.38 20.62 40.70
N ARG A 137 19.00 21.83 41.15
CA ARG A 137 17.99 22.66 40.45
C ARG A 137 18.44 23.06 39.04
N SER A 138 19.70 23.49 38.89
CA SER A 138 20.26 23.84 37.56
C SER A 138 20.25 22.62 36.63
N ARG A 139 20.70 21.45 37.12
CA ARG A 139 20.65 20.21 36.35
C ARG A 139 19.24 19.74 35.96
N GLU A 140 18.28 19.95 36.86
CA GLU A 140 16.86 19.63 36.55
C GLU A 140 16.34 20.55 35.44
N LEU A 141 16.66 21.84 35.51
CA LEU A 141 16.27 22.82 34.48
C LEU A 141 16.95 22.51 33.12
N GLU A 142 18.26 22.24 33.12
CA GLU A 142 18.97 21.86 31.90
C GLU A 142 18.40 20.58 31.28
N ARG A 143 18.12 19.58 32.14
CA ARG A 143 17.52 18.31 31.69
C ARG A 143 16.12 18.49 31.14
N ALA A 144 15.32 19.36 31.77
CA ALA A 144 13.98 19.68 31.29
C ALA A 144 14.03 20.42 29.95
N ALA A 145 14.94 21.39 29.80
CA ALA A 145 15.14 22.11 28.57
C ALA A 145 15.61 21.21 27.42
N ASP A 146 16.61 20.34 27.67
CA ASP A 146 17.10 19.36 26.68
C ASP A 146 15.99 18.37 26.26
N LEU A 147 15.21 17.90 27.24
CA LEU A 147 14.09 16.99 26.95
C LEU A 147 13.00 17.67 26.11
N LEU A 148 12.67 18.93 26.42
CA LEU A 148 11.70 19.72 25.64
C LEU A 148 12.18 19.93 24.21
N ALA A 149 13.41 20.38 24.02
CA ALA A 149 13.99 20.60 22.69
C ALA A 149 14.02 19.32 21.84
N LYS A 150 14.36 18.17 22.46
CA LYS A 150 14.31 16.88 21.78
C LYS A 150 12.88 16.44 21.44
N THR A 151 11.93 16.73 22.32
CA THR A 151 10.52 16.38 22.09
C THR A 151 9.95 17.21 20.95
N GLU A 152 10.24 18.51 20.89
CA GLU A 152 9.85 19.39 19.79
C GLU A 152 10.36 18.87 18.44
N ARG A 153 11.64 18.48 18.36
CA ARG A 153 12.21 17.91 17.13
C ARG A 153 11.61 16.57 16.72
N ILE A 154 11.33 15.68 17.68
CA ILE A 154 10.71 14.36 17.39
C ILE A 154 9.27 14.53 16.92
N ALA A 155 8.54 15.46 17.52
CA ALA A 155 7.15 15.75 17.17
C ALA A 155 7.01 16.66 15.94
N ASP A 156 8.13 17.26 15.52
CA ASP A 156 8.19 18.30 14.48
C ASP A 156 7.24 19.46 14.77
N VAL A 157 7.34 20.00 15.99
CA VAL A 157 6.48 21.07 16.51
C VAL A 157 7.35 22.16 17.09
N GLY A 158 7.23 23.37 16.60
CA GLY A 158 7.89 24.56 17.16
C GLY A 158 7.03 25.25 18.20
N GLY A 159 7.62 25.71 19.30
CA GLY A 159 6.95 26.45 20.35
C GLY A 159 7.07 27.96 20.18
N TRP A 160 6.05 28.69 20.62
CA TRP A 160 6.06 30.16 20.67
C TRP A 160 5.34 30.68 21.91
N GLU A 161 5.74 31.91 22.31
CA GLU A 161 5.13 32.63 23.42
C GLU A 161 4.98 34.11 23.04
N ILE A 162 3.90 34.72 23.46
CA ILE A 162 3.65 36.17 23.35
C ILE A 162 3.39 36.74 24.74
N ASP A 163 4.12 37.78 25.09
CA ASP A 163 3.86 38.60 26.28
C ASP A 163 2.73 39.59 25.98
N PRO A 164 1.62 39.56 26.71
CA PRO A 164 0.46 40.43 26.43
C PRO A 164 0.72 41.90 26.61
N GLU A 165 1.63 42.30 27.54
CA GLU A 165 1.88 43.72 27.87
C GLU A 165 2.84 44.37 26.85
N THR A 166 3.93 43.63 26.51
CA THR A 166 4.98 44.17 25.64
C THR A 166 4.79 43.78 24.17
N ARG A 167 3.93 42.82 23.87
CA ARG A 167 3.77 42.21 22.55
C ARG A 167 5.08 41.58 22.03
N ALA A 168 6.03 41.26 22.94
CA ALA A 168 7.26 40.55 22.60
C ALA A 168 6.91 39.10 22.25
N VAL A 169 7.56 38.61 21.21
CA VAL A 169 7.36 37.25 20.71
C VAL A 169 8.63 36.45 20.99
N PHE A 170 8.49 35.28 21.58
CA PHE A 170 9.56 34.30 21.73
C PHE A 170 9.26 33.10 20.83
N TRP A 171 10.26 32.62 20.10
CA TRP A 171 10.22 31.39 19.31
C TRP A 171 11.28 30.41 19.79
N THR A 172 10.94 29.13 19.86
CA THR A 172 11.95 28.10 20.13
C THR A 172 12.89 27.94 18.93
N ASP A 173 14.09 27.42 19.16
CA ASP A 173 15.08 27.18 18.10
C ASP A 173 14.49 26.31 16.98
N HIS A 174 13.70 25.30 17.36
CA HIS A 174 13.06 24.40 16.39
C HIS A 174 12.02 25.10 15.52
N LEU A 175 11.32 26.12 16.02
CA LEU A 175 10.39 26.89 15.20
C LEU A 175 11.12 27.66 14.09
N PHE A 176 12.29 28.24 14.38
CA PHE A 176 13.12 28.86 13.35
C PHE A 176 13.58 27.83 12.30
N GLU A 177 14.03 26.64 12.73
CA GLU A 177 14.40 25.54 11.84
C GLU A 177 13.22 25.12 10.94
N LEU A 178 12.03 24.95 11.50
CA LEU A 178 10.81 24.55 10.81
C LEU A 178 10.36 25.56 9.74
N LEU A 179 10.49 26.85 10.05
CA LEU A 179 10.16 27.94 9.10
C LEU A 179 11.28 28.22 8.09
N GLY A 180 12.47 27.63 8.25
CA GLY A 180 13.61 27.87 7.39
C GLY A 180 14.21 29.27 7.53
N ILE A 181 14.05 29.90 8.71
CA ILE A 181 14.53 31.25 9.01
C ILE A 181 15.83 31.15 9.81
N GLU A 182 16.87 31.86 9.37
CA GLU A 182 18.10 31.93 10.18
C GLU A 182 17.81 32.64 11.50
N ALA A 183 18.04 31.95 12.63
CA ALA A 183 17.85 32.47 13.97
C ALA A 183 18.84 33.59 14.24
N ALA A 184 18.40 34.84 14.13
CA ALA A 184 19.25 36.01 14.42
C ALA A 184 18.75 36.78 15.65
N GLU A 185 17.48 37.12 15.71
CA GLU A 185 16.80 37.82 16.82
C GLU A 185 15.31 37.45 16.81
N GLU A 186 14.67 37.47 17.97
CA GLU A 186 13.24 37.27 18.11
C GLU A 186 12.48 38.34 17.29
N PRO A 187 11.56 37.91 16.38
CA PRO A 187 10.85 38.88 15.54
C PRO A 187 9.85 39.67 16.37
N PRO A 188 9.62 40.98 16.07
CA PRO A 188 8.47 41.68 16.61
C PRO A 188 7.18 41.00 16.09
N LEU A 189 6.05 41.13 16.81
CA LEU A 189 4.78 40.47 16.44
C LEU A 189 4.38 40.69 14.98
N GLY A 190 4.57 41.90 14.43
CA GLY A 190 4.32 42.15 13.00
C GLY A 190 5.18 41.32 12.07
N GLY A 191 6.48 41.15 12.41
CA GLY A 191 7.41 40.32 11.65
C GLY A 191 7.09 38.82 11.78
N ALA A 192 6.62 38.37 12.95
CA ALA A 192 6.17 37.01 13.16
C ALA A 192 4.94 36.68 12.29
N LEU A 193 4.11 37.67 11.96
CA LEU A 193 2.95 37.51 11.08
C LEU A 193 3.32 37.48 9.58
N ASP A 194 4.50 37.99 9.21
CA ASP A 194 4.95 38.03 7.81
C ASP A 194 5.26 36.64 7.21
N VAL A 195 5.39 35.61 8.04
CA VAL A 195 5.58 34.22 7.55
C VAL A 195 4.31 33.63 6.93
N TYR A 196 3.13 34.14 7.34
CA TYR A 196 1.86 33.63 6.85
C TYR A 196 1.49 34.20 5.47
N HIS A 197 0.79 33.41 4.69
CA HIS A 197 0.27 33.85 3.40
C HIS A 197 -0.66 35.05 3.56
N ASP A 198 -0.57 36.02 2.63
CA ASP A 198 -1.28 37.32 2.71
C ASP A 198 -2.78 37.20 3.01
N GLU A 199 -3.44 36.20 2.41
CA GLU A 199 -4.89 35.99 2.61
C GLU A 199 -5.23 35.43 4.00
N ASP A 200 -4.31 34.69 4.64
CA ASP A 200 -4.54 34.05 5.94
C ASP A 200 -4.00 34.85 7.12
N ARG A 201 -3.15 35.84 6.87
CA ARG A 201 -2.54 36.70 7.89
C ARG A 201 -3.58 37.35 8.82
N SER A 202 -4.66 37.89 8.28
CA SER A 202 -5.72 38.52 9.09
C SER A 202 -6.44 37.51 10.00
N THR A 203 -6.52 36.25 9.59
CA THR A 203 -7.12 35.18 10.41
C THR A 203 -6.24 34.88 11.63
N VAL A 204 -4.91 34.79 11.44
CA VAL A 204 -3.95 34.58 12.54
C VAL A 204 -3.94 35.78 13.49
N GLU A 205 -3.90 37.01 12.94
CA GLU A 205 -3.91 38.23 13.72
C GLU A 205 -5.18 38.33 14.59
N SER A 206 -6.35 38.06 14.02
CA SER A 206 -7.61 38.09 14.77
C SER A 206 -7.67 37.00 15.85
N ALA A 207 -7.12 35.80 15.59
CA ALA A 207 -7.07 34.71 16.57
C ALA A 207 -6.14 35.06 17.75
N ILE A 208 -4.99 35.69 17.47
CA ILE A 208 -4.05 36.14 18.50
C ILE A 208 -4.69 37.26 19.34
N GLU A 209 -5.37 38.25 18.70
CA GLU A 209 -6.03 39.32 19.42
C GLU A 209 -7.13 38.79 20.31
N ALA A 210 -8.01 37.92 19.86
CA ALA A 210 -9.04 37.30 20.67
C ALA A 210 -8.44 36.50 21.86
N ALA A 211 -7.33 35.80 21.64
CA ALA A 211 -6.64 35.08 22.71
C ALA A 211 -6.03 36.02 23.76
N LEU A 212 -5.48 37.17 23.35
CA LEU A 212 -4.87 38.13 24.26
C LEU A 212 -5.90 38.99 25.00
N ASP A 213 -7.01 39.37 24.34
CA ASP A 213 -8.00 40.28 24.88
C ASP A 213 -9.11 39.53 25.66
N ASP A 214 -9.60 38.43 25.11
CA ASP A 214 -10.74 37.67 25.64
C ASP A 214 -10.33 36.34 26.34
N GLY A 215 -9.07 35.94 26.22
CA GLY A 215 -8.58 34.67 26.78
C GLY A 215 -9.12 33.44 26.06
N GLU A 216 -9.51 33.58 24.77
CA GLU A 216 -10.01 32.45 23.96
C GLU A 216 -8.86 31.70 23.33
N PRO A 217 -8.72 30.38 23.54
CA PRO A 217 -7.73 29.59 22.85
C PRO A 217 -8.11 29.43 21.39
N PHE A 218 -7.11 29.24 20.51
CA PHE A 218 -7.36 28.99 19.09
C PHE A 218 -6.58 27.77 18.57
N ASP A 219 -7.12 27.19 17.50
CA ASP A 219 -6.60 26.01 16.79
C ASP A 219 -6.97 26.19 15.31
N ILE A 220 -5.99 26.57 14.48
CA ILE A 220 -6.21 26.94 13.08
C ILE A 220 -5.16 26.33 12.17
N GLU A 221 -5.56 26.04 10.94
CA GLU A 221 -4.64 25.65 9.86
C GLU A 221 -4.60 26.78 8.82
N VAL A 222 -3.40 27.27 8.53
CA VAL A 222 -3.16 28.46 7.69
C VAL A 222 -1.99 28.23 6.76
N ARG A 223 -1.98 28.91 5.62
CA ARG A 223 -0.89 28.86 4.66
C ARG A 223 0.29 29.73 5.11
N PHE A 224 1.49 29.32 4.75
CA PHE A 224 2.71 30.10 4.99
C PHE A 224 3.65 30.04 3.79
N HIS A 225 4.57 30.99 3.72
CA HIS A 225 5.62 31.04 2.71
C HIS A 225 6.84 30.27 3.21
N ARG A 226 7.21 29.22 2.48
CA ARG A 226 8.43 28.46 2.71
C ARG A 226 9.66 29.22 2.23
N ALA A 227 10.84 28.87 2.74
CA ALA A 227 12.12 29.49 2.36
C ALA A 227 12.48 29.28 0.87
N ASP A 228 11.98 28.22 0.24
CA ASP A 228 12.13 27.90 -1.20
C ASP A 228 11.16 28.72 -2.10
N GLY A 229 10.22 29.43 -1.51
CA GLY A 229 9.21 30.24 -2.20
C GLY A 229 7.88 29.52 -2.44
N ASP A 230 7.77 28.27 -2.07
CA ASP A 230 6.53 27.49 -2.14
C ASP A 230 5.57 27.85 -1.00
N VAL A 231 4.32 27.47 -1.15
CA VAL A 231 3.27 27.67 -0.12
C VAL A 231 3.05 26.36 0.62
N GLY A 232 3.30 26.37 1.94
CA GLY A 232 3.00 25.28 2.84
C GLY A 232 1.80 25.55 3.73
N TRP A 233 1.49 24.61 4.62
CA TRP A 233 0.42 24.68 5.61
C TRP A 233 0.96 24.50 7.03
N LEU A 234 0.63 25.46 7.91
CA LEU A 234 0.91 25.37 9.33
C LEU A 234 -0.37 25.09 10.12
N HIS A 235 -0.26 24.19 11.07
CA HIS A 235 -1.22 24.03 12.14
C HIS A 235 -0.75 24.86 13.33
N VAL A 236 -1.49 25.90 13.70
CA VAL A 236 -1.13 26.87 14.73
C VAL A 236 -2.12 26.80 15.87
N GLN A 237 -1.63 26.50 17.05
CA GLN A 237 -2.42 26.45 18.29
C GLN A 237 -1.93 27.50 19.26
N GLY A 238 -2.86 28.19 19.92
CA GLY A 238 -2.57 29.17 20.97
C GLY A 238 -3.45 28.98 22.19
N VAL A 239 -2.83 28.94 23.37
CA VAL A 239 -3.51 28.77 24.65
C VAL A 239 -3.08 29.87 25.61
N PRO A 240 -3.99 30.78 25.99
CA PRO A 240 -3.70 31.82 26.98
C PRO A 240 -3.69 31.27 28.39
N THR A 241 -2.76 31.75 29.21
CA THR A 241 -2.79 31.55 30.67
C THR A 241 -3.46 32.77 31.30
N VAL A 242 -4.56 32.53 32.01
CA VAL A 242 -5.36 33.62 32.62
C VAL A 242 -5.26 33.54 34.14
N ASP A 243 -4.90 34.67 34.78
CA ASP A 243 -4.95 34.84 36.22
C ASP A 243 -5.80 36.11 36.54
N ASP A 244 -6.69 36.01 37.54
CA ASP A 244 -7.62 37.08 37.95
C ASP A 244 -8.36 37.79 36.77
N GLY A 245 -8.66 37.04 35.69
CA GLY A 245 -9.35 37.55 34.51
C GLY A 245 -8.48 38.36 33.55
N ARG A 246 -7.17 38.32 33.68
CA ARG A 246 -6.18 38.86 32.76
C ARG A 246 -5.34 37.79 32.15
N VAL A 247 -5.02 37.91 30.88
CA VAL A 247 -4.07 37.03 30.22
C VAL A 247 -2.66 37.42 30.67
N GLU A 248 -1.96 36.48 31.33
CA GLU A 248 -0.58 36.66 31.74
C GLU A 248 0.43 36.26 30.66
N THR A 249 0.13 35.22 29.89
CA THR A 249 0.96 34.76 28.76
C THR A 249 0.07 34.07 27.73
N LEU A 250 0.43 34.18 26.46
CA LEU A 250 -0.16 33.41 25.39
C LEU A 250 0.96 32.48 24.83
N ARG A 251 0.78 31.17 24.96
CA ARG A 251 1.72 30.17 24.48
C ARG A 251 1.09 29.29 23.43
N GLY A 252 1.90 28.81 22.51
CA GLY A 252 1.37 27.95 21.47
C GLY A 252 2.40 27.06 20.81
N ALA A 253 1.90 26.33 19.84
CA ALA A 253 2.66 25.40 19.05
C ALA A 253 2.36 25.59 17.55
N VAL A 254 3.35 25.36 16.73
CA VAL A 254 3.25 25.37 15.26
C VAL A 254 3.80 24.07 14.71
N GLN A 255 3.06 23.44 13.82
CA GLN A 255 3.46 22.23 13.12
C GLN A 255 3.31 22.41 11.62
N ASP A 256 4.29 22.01 10.82
CA ASP A 256 4.13 21.91 9.37
C ASP A 256 3.24 20.68 9.05
N VAL A 257 2.09 20.96 8.47
CA VAL A 257 1.11 19.93 8.09
C VAL A 257 0.96 19.81 6.57
N THR A 258 1.89 20.38 5.82
CA THR A 258 1.84 20.42 4.35
C THR A 258 1.77 19.00 3.78
N GLU A 259 2.66 18.13 4.18
CA GLU A 259 2.69 16.74 3.69
C GLU A 259 1.39 15.98 4.01
N ARG A 260 0.84 16.19 5.22
CA ARG A 260 -0.46 15.62 5.62
C ARG A 260 -1.60 16.13 4.73
N ARG A 261 -1.64 17.46 4.52
CA ARG A 261 -2.65 18.11 3.68
C ARG A 261 -2.56 17.68 2.22
N ASP A 262 -1.37 17.56 1.67
CA ASP A 262 -1.16 17.07 0.30
C ASP A 262 -1.65 15.63 0.14
N ARG A 263 -1.31 14.75 1.06
CA ARG A 263 -1.82 13.36 1.07
C ARG A 263 -3.34 13.32 1.16
N GLU A 264 -3.96 14.12 2.03
CA GLU A 264 -5.41 14.21 2.15
C GLU A 264 -6.07 14.75 0.86
N ARG A 265 -5.43 15.73 0.18
CA ARG A 265 -5.88 16.26 -1.10
C ARG A 265 -5.86 15.17 -2.18
N VAL A 266 -4.74 14.48 -2.34
CA VAL A 266 -4.56 13.40 -3.33
C VAL A 266 -5.56 12.27 -3.11
N LEU A 267 -5.76 11.85 -1.85
CA LEU A 267 -6.75 10.83 -1.53
C LEU A 267 -8.18 11.29 -1.86
N ARG A 268 -8.50 12.54 -1.61
CA ARG A 268 -9.82 13.10 -1.94
C ARG A 268 -10.02 13.18 -3.44
N GLU A 269 -9.06 13.70 -4.19
CA GLU A 269 -9.10 13.77 -5.65
C GLU A 269 -9.20 12.37 -6.26
N SER A 270 -8.41 11.39 -5.78
CA SER A 270 -8.52 9.99 -6.20
C SER A 270 -9.92 9.43 -5.92
N HIS A 271 -10.47 9.70 -4.73
CA HIS A 271 -11.81 9.26 -4.37
C HIS A 271 -12.88 9.89 -5.27
N ASP A 272 -12.78 11.18 -5.58
CA ASP A 272 -13.74 11.88 -6.43
C ASP A 272 -13.74 11.33 -7.86
N ILE A 273 -12.54 11.03 -8.41
CA ILE A 273 -12.41 10.36 -9.71
C ILE A 273 -13.08 8.98 -9.68
N ILE A 274 -12.79 8.18 -8.67
CA ILE A 274 -13.30 6.81 -8.51
C ILE A 274 -14.82 6.79 -8.27
N ALA A 275 -15.34 7.75 -7.53
CA ALA A 275 -16.75 7.82 -7.15
C ALA A 275 -17.66 8.39 -8.26
N ASP A 276 -17.10 8.96 -9.31
CA ASP A 276 -17.85 9.48 -10.44
C ASP A 276 -18.45 8.31 -11.25
N ARG A 277 -19.75 8.09 -11.05
CA ARG A 277 -20.49 7.02 -11.73
C ARG A 277 -20.88 7.34 -13.16
N GLU A 278 -20.79 8.61 -13.58
CA GLU A 278 -21.08 9.06 -14.94
C GLU A 278 -19.86 8.93 -15.85
N ALA A 279 -18.67 8.94 -15.28
CA ALA A 279 -17.42 8.76 -16.01
C ALA A 279 -17.24 7.28 -16.44
N ALA A 280 -16.84 7.08 -17.68
CA ALA A 280 -16.43 5.78 -18.17
C ALA A 280 -15.09 5.34 -17.54
N PHE A 281 -14.84 4.04 -17.47
CA PHE A 281 -13.61 3.47 -16.91
C PHE A 281 -12.34 4.09 -17.50
N ASP A 282 -12.27 4.19 -18.83
CA ASP A 282 -11.12 4.79 -19.51
C ASP A 282 -10.87 6.25 -19.08
N GLN A 283 -11.92 7.03 -18.81
CA GLN A 283 -11.80 8.41 -18.33
C GLN A 283 -11.27 8.42 -16.89
N GLN A 284 -11.76 7.52 -16.05
CA GLN A 284 -11.27 7.39 -14.67
C GLN A 284 -9.81 6.96 -14.63
N VAL A 285 -9.41 5.94 -15.43
CA VAL A 285 -8.01 5.49 -15.51
C VAL A 285 -7.10 6.62 -15.98
N ARG A 286 -7.45 7.36 -17.03
CA ARG A 286 -6.65 8.48 -17.52
C ARG A 286 -6.52 9.58 -16.47
N ALA A 287 -7.59 9.89 -15.75
CA ALA A 287 -7.56 10.89 -14.67
C ALA A 287 -6.66 10.44 -13.49
N LEU A 288 -6.69 9.15 -13.12
CA LEU A 288 -5.82 8.61 -12.09
C LEU A 288 -4.35 8.55 -12.52
N LEU A 289 -4.08 8.23 -13.79
CA LEU A 289 -2.72 8.28 -14.34
C LEU A 289 -2.18 9.71 -14.34
N GLU A 290 -3.00 10.70 -14.71
CA GLU A 290 -2.59 12.11 -14.69
C GLU A 290 -2.36 12.62 -13.27
N LEU A 291 -3.26 12.28 -12.32
CA LEU A 291 -3.08 12.60 -10.90
C LEU A 291 -1.79 11.98 -10.37
N GLY A 292 -1.57 10.68 -10.59
CA GLY A 292 -0.37 10.00 -10.12
C GLY A 292 0.90 10.55 -10.75
N ARG A 293 0.90 10.86 -12.06
CA ARG A 293 2.02 11.47 -12.76
C ARG A 293 2.40 12.83 -12.16
N SER A 294 1.40 13.68 -11.90
CA SER A 294 1.60 14.98 -11.28
C SER A 294 2.15 14.89 -9.86
N GLU A 295 1.57 14.02 -9.03
CA GLU A 295 1.98 13.86 -7.62
C GLU A 295 3.36 13.23 -7.48
N LEU A 296 3.68 12.25 -8.31
CA LEU A 296 4.98 11.58 -8.29
C LEU A 296 6.08 12.36 -9.01
N GLY A 297 5.72 13.43 -9.74
CA GLY A 297 6.66 14.21 -10.54
C GLY A 297 7.32 13.37 -11.64
N THR A 298 6.56 12.47 -12.27
CA THR A 298 7.03 11.61 -13.35
C THR A 298 6.54 12.11 -14.71
N GLN A 299 7.24 11.75 -15.79
CA GLN A 299 6.88 12.17 -17.16
C GLN A 299 5.78 11.30 -17.76
N TYR A 300 5.70 10.04 -17.34
CA TYR A 300 4.77 9.05 -17.86
C TYR A 300 4.00 8.36 -16.73
N GLY A 301 2.72 8.14 -16.98
CA GLY A 301 1.86 7.24 -16.22
C GLY A 301 1.18 6.28 -17.20
N THR A 302 1.24 4.96 -16.97
CA THR A 302 0.67 3.99 -17.90
C THR A 302 -0.05 2.85 -17.20
N LEU A 303 -1.17 2.41 -17.79
CA LEU A 303 -1.75 1.10 -17.55
C LEU A 303 -1.49 0.24 -18.78
N SER A 304 -0.89 -0.91 -18.59
CA SER A 304 -0.53 -1.80 -19.69
C SER A 304 -0.93 -3.22 -19.39
N LYS A 305 -1.29 -3.95 -20.46
CA LYS A 305 -1.67 -5.36 -20.41
C LYS A 305 -0.50 -6.24 -20.80
N ILE A 306 -0.37 -7.40 -20.17
CA ILE A 306 0.58 -8.45 -20.51
C ILE A 306 -0.18 -9.65 -21.04
N ASP A 307 0.18 -10.11 -22.26
CA ASP A 307 -0.38 -11.30 -22.88
C ASP A 307 0.77 -12.16 -23.45
N GLY A 308 1.17 -13.18 -22.69
CA GLY A 308 2.39 -13.94 -22.98
C GLY A 308 3.65 -13.06 -22.89
N ASP A 309 4.33 -12.85 -24.01
CA ASP A 309 5.53 -11.99 -24.13
C ASP A 309 5.20 -10.56 -24.57
N ASP A 310 3.97 -10.31 -25.00
CA ASP A 310 3.51 -9.01 -25.48
C ASP A 310 3.09 -8.09 -24.32
N TYR A 311 3.62 -6.87 -24.32
CA TYR A 311 3.29 -5.80 -23.40
C TYR A 311 2.63 -4.67 -24.17
N THR A 312 1.33 -4.48 -23.99
CA THR A 312 0.52 -3.49 -24.70
C THR A 312 0.21 -2.31 -23.79
N PHE A 313 0.51 -1.10 -24.23
CA PHE A 313 0.12 0.14 -23.55
C PHE A 313 -1.36 0.43 -23.81
N GLU A 314 -2.24 0.15 -22.85
CA GLU A 314 -3.68 0.38 -22.99
C GLU A 314 -4.06 1.83 -22.73
N PHE A 315 -3.46 2.44 -21.69
CA PHE A 315 -3.67 3.86 -21.35
C PHE A 315 -2.34 4.52 -21.06
N VAL A 316 -2.17 5.73 -21.59
CA VAL A 316 -0.94 6.53 -21.45
C VAL A 316 -1.30 7.96 -21.06
N ALA A 317 -0.70 8.44 -19.98
CA ALA A 317 -0.68 9.86 -19.61
C ALA A 317 0.77 10.37 -19.76
N SER A 318 1.00 11.27 -20.71
CA SER A 318 2.31 11.82 -21.05
C SER A 318 2.16 13.15 -21.78
N ASP A 319 3.17 14.02 -21.67
CA ASP A 319 3.27 15.26 -22.44
C ASP A 319 3.99 15.07 -23.79
N ASP A 320 4.50 13.88 -24.08
CA ASP A 320 5.18 13.57 -25.33
C ASP A 320 4.59 12.31 -26.03
N ASP A 321 4.94 12.14 -27.32
CA ASP A 321 4.39 11.08 -28.19
C ASP A 321 5.31 9.86 -28.30
N ARG A 322 6.30 9.66 -27.42
CA ARG A 322 7.24 8.53 -27.52
C ARG A 322 6.62 7.19 -27.21
N VAL A 323 5.60 7.19 -26.35
CA VAL A 323 4.80 6.01 -25.99
C VAL A 323 3.35 6.36 -26.25
N GLN A 324 2.65 5.54 -27.03
CA GLN A 324 1.26 5.78 -27.41
C GLN A 324 0.39 4.59 -27.01
N GLU A 325 -0.89 4.87 -26.82
CA GLU A 325 -1.87 3.81 -26.58
C GLU A 325 -1.95 2.87 -27.79
N GLY A 326 -1.93 1.59 -27.54
CA GLY A 326 -1.89 0.52 -28.54
C GLY A 326 -0.50 0.09 -28.97
N ASP A 327 0.57 0.78 -28.54
CA ASP A 327 1.93 0.31 -28.78
C ASP A 327 2.16 -1.04 -28.09
N VAL A 328 2.83 -1.96 -28.79
CA VAL A 328 3.17 -3.29 -28.31
C VAL A 328 4.67 -3.47 -28.31
N VAL A 329 5.22 -3.91 -27.19
CA VAL A 329 6.65 -4.20 -27.03
C VAL A 329 6.84 -5.52 -26.26
N PRO A 330 7.97 -6.20 -26.38
CA PRO A 330 8.25 -7.36 -25.53
C PRO A 330 8.26 -6.96 -24.05
N VAL A 331 7.61 -7.73 -23.17
CA VAL A 331 7.58 -7.45 -21.73
C VAL A 331 8.99 -7.39 -21.14
N SER A 332 9.92 -8.20 -21.65
CA SER A 332 11.34 -8.22 -21.29
C SER A 332 12.10 -6.93 -21.62
N ALA A 333 11.55 -6.08 -22.47
CA ALA A 333 12.10 -4.75 -22.77
C ALA A 333 11.82 -3.74 -21.63
N THR A 334 10.92 -4.05 -20.70
CA THR A 334 10.39 -3.14 -19.69
C THR A 334 10.76 -3.57 -18.26
N ASN A 335 10.78 -2.63 -17.31
CA ASN A 335 10.88 -2.92 -15.89
C ASN A 335 9.59 -3.55 -15.31
N CYS A 336 8.51 -3.49 -16.08
CA CYS A 336 7.21 -4.06 -15.72
C CYS A 336 7.25 -5.59 -15.62
N GLU A 337 8.16 -6.26 -16.35
CA GLU A 337 8.41 -7.69 -16.21
C GLU A 337 8.78 -8.05 -14.77
N VAL A 338 9.63 -7.25 -14.12
CA VAL A 338 10.04 -7.49 -12.72
C VAL A 338 8.86 -7.34 -11.78
N ALA A 339 8.06 -6.28 -11.93
CA ALA A 339 6.87 -6.06 -11.11
C ALA A 339 5.84 -7.20 -11.30
N ALA A 340 5.63 -7.63 -12.56
CA ALA A 340 4.69 -8.70 -12.89
C ALA A 340 5.17 -10.07 -12.39
N SER A 341 6.45 -10.42 -12.59
CA SER A 341 7.00 -11.72 -12.21
C SER A 341 7.16 -11.90 -10.70
N THR A 342 7.43 -10.82 -9.98
CA THR A 342 7.53 -10.84 -8.51
C THR A 342 6.18 -10.65 -7.83
N GLU A 343 5.14 -10.24 -8.57
CA GLU A 343 3.82 -9.87 -8.04
C GLU A 343 3.89 -8.76 -6.97
N GLN A 344 4.91 -7.90 -7.04
CA GLN A 344 5.17 -6.85 -6.07
C GLN A 344 5.42 -5.52 -6.76
N THR A 345 5.12 -4.44 -6.05
CA THR A 345 5.43 -3.09 -6.49
C THR A 345 6.94 -2.89 -6.56
N LEU A 346 7.42 -2.55 -7.75
CA LEU A 346 8.82 -2.23 -8.02
C LEU A 346 9.06 -0.73 -7.86
N VAL A 347 10.08 -0.38 -7.08
CA VAL A 347 10.46 1.00 -6.75
C VAL A 347 11.91 1.22 -7.11
N LEU A 348 12.18 2.08 -8.10
CA LEU A 348 13.53 2.44 -8.54
C LEU A 348 13.62 3.96 -8.69
N GLY A 349 14.25 4.63 -7.73
CA GLY A 349 14.49 6.06 -7.80
C GLY A 349 15.55 6.42 -8.83
N ASP A 350 16.52 5.53 -9.03
CA ASP A 350 17.55 5.59 -10.08
C ASP A 350 17.84 4.16 -10.54
N VAL A 351 17.39 3.83 -11.75
CA VAL A 351 17.53 2.47 -12.31
C VAL A 351 18.99 2.02 -12.33
N ALA A 352 19.93 2.90 -12.69
CA ALA A 352 21.34 2.56 -12.76
C ALA A 352 21.97 2.29 -11.39
N ARG A 353 21.50 2.96 -10.35
CA ARG A 353 21.97 2.80 -8.97
C ARG A 353 21.28 1.63 -8.26
N ASP A 354 19.96 1.55 -8.39
CA ASP A 354 19.11 0.69 -7.56
C ASP A 354 18.94 -0.73 -8.15
N ALA A 355 19.03 -0.85 -9.48
CA ALA A 355 18.92 -2.11 -10.24
C ALA A 355 19.85 -2.10 -11.45
N PRO A 356 21.19 -2.11 -11.26
CA PRO A 356 22.15 -2.05 -12.37
C PRO A 356 22.01 -3.23 -13.35
N GLU A 357 21.47 -4.36 -12.91
CA GLU A 357 21.14 -5.51 -13.76
C GLU A 357 20.04 -5.20 -14.77
N GLU A 358 19.17 -4.24 -14.53
CA GLU A 358 18.07 -3.87 -15.42
C GLU A 358 18.46 -2.83 -16.49
N THR A 359 19.69 -2.30 -16.44
CA THR A 359 20.19 -1.29 -17.38
C THR A 359 20.41 -1.82 -18.80
N HIS A 360 20.32 -3.11 -19.02
CA HIS A 360 20.40 -3.73 -20.35
C HIS A 360 19.06 -3.71 -21.11
N ARG A 361 17.95 -3.41 -20.45
CA ARG A 361 16.61 -3.38 -21.06
C ARG A 361 16.46 -2.19 -22.01
N ALA A 362 15.65 -2.38 -23.06
CA ALA A 362 15.35 -1.32 -24.01
C ALA A 362 14.69 -0.10 -23.34
N GLY A 363 13.92 -0.31 -22.28
CA GLY A 363 13.36 0.77 -21.45
C GLY A 363 14.42 1.75 -20.97
N PHE A 364 15.57 1.25 -20.53
CA PHE A 364 16.69 2.09 -20.09
C PHE A 364 17.54 2.57 -21.27
N THR A 365 17.94 1.67 -22.20
CA THR A 365 18.90 1.97 -23.27
C THR A 365 18.32 2.84 -24.39
N ASP A 366 17.07 2.56 -24.79
CA ASP A 366 16.45 3.13 -26.00
C ASP A 366 15.43 4.22 -25.65
N TRP A 367 14.70 4.04 -24.52
CA TRP A 367 13.68 5.02 -24.10
C TRP A 367 14.17 5.95 -22.99
N GLY A 368 15.33 5.64 -22.38
CA GLY A 368 15.98 6.49 -21.40
C GLY A 368 15.28 6.49 -20.02
N ILE A 369 14.52 5.45 -19.70
CA ILE A 369 13.82 5.37 -18.41
C ILE A 369 14.86 5.29 -17.29
N ALA A 370 14.95 6.34 -16.47
CA ALA A 370 15.92 6.48 -15.39
C ALA A 370 15.32 6.27 -14.00
N CYS A 371 14.02 6.51 -13.80
CA CYS A 371 13.30 6.17 -12.57
C CYS A 371 11.99 5.44 -12.88
N TYR A 372 11.53 4.58 -11.95
CA TYR A 372 10.36 3.72 -12.17
C TYR A 372 9.67 3.41 -10.83
N LEU A 373 8.33 3.50 -10.83
CA LEU A 373 7.47 3.04 -9.76
C LEU A 373 6.24 2.38 -10.38
N GLY A 374 6.06 1.08 -10.19
CA GLY A 374 4.96 0.36 -10.81
C GLY A 374 4.48 -0.81 -9.98
N ALA A 375 3.18 -1.00 -9.96
CA ALA A 375 2.48 -2.06 -9.25
C ALA A 375 1.80 -3.02 -10.23
N PRO A 376 1.74 -4.33 -9.94
CA PRO A 376 0.99 -5.28 -10.73
C PRO A 376 -0.51 -5.04 -10.59
N VAL A 377 -1.23 -5.27 -11.69
CA VAL A 377 -2.70 -5.27 -11.77
C VAL A 377 -3.17 -6.71 -11.88
N PHE A 378 -4.13 -7.11 -11.06
CA PHE A 378 -4.64 -8.48 -11.00
C PHE A 378 -6.08 -8.58 -11.49
N VAL A 379 -6.36 -9.64 -12.25
CA VAL A 379 -7.72 -10.03 -12.64
C VAL A 379 -7.85 -11.54 -12.48
N ASP A 380 -8.88 -11.99 -11.80
CA ASP A 380 -9.14 -13.41 -11.49
C ASP A 380 -7.95 -14.12 -10.83
N GLY A 381 -7.16 -13.39 -10.01
CA GLY A 381 -6.00 -13.93 -9.29
C GLY A 381 -4.72 -14.08 -10.13
N SER A 382 -4.74 -13.67 -11.38
CA SER A 382 -3.59 -13.65 -12.29
C SER A 382 -3.16 -12.22 -12.59
N VAL A 383 -1.87 -12.01 -12.91
CA VAL A 383 -1.38 -10.70 -13.33
C VAL A 383 -1.96 -10.37 -14.70
N TYR A 384 -2.76 -9.32 -14.77
CA TYR A 384 -3.30 -8.74 -16.00
C TYR A 384 -2.25 -7.88 -16.70
N GLY A 385 -1.50 -7.10 -15.92
CA GLY A 385 -0.54 -6.13 -16.41
C GLY A 385 0.04 -5.29 -15.29
N THR A 386 0.42 -4.05 -15.59
CA THR A 386 1.03 -3.13 -14.62
C THR A 386 0.45 -1.73 -14.71
N PHE A 387 0.30 -1.09 -13.56
CA PHE A 387 0.00 0.33 -13.40
C PHE A 387 1.26 1.03 -12.91
N CYS A 388 1.89 1.85 -13.74
CA CYS A 388 3.22 2.36 -13.46
C CYS A 388 3.46 3.80 -13.89
N PHE A 389 4.45 4.40 -13.21
CA PHE A 389 4.92 5.76 -13.40
C PHE A 389 6.44 5.76 -13.57
N TYR A 390 6.93 6.49 -14.55
CA TYR A 390 8.36 6.53 -14.84
C TYR A 390 8.79 7.85 -15.46
N GLY A 391 10.10 8.11 -15.41
CA GLY A 391 10.70 9.30 -15.96
C GLY A 391 12.07 9.04 -16.56
N THR A 392 12.55 9.99 -17.37
CA THR A 392 13.86 9.94 -18.05
C THR A 392 14.98 10.59 -17.24
N GLU A 393 14.66 11.16 -16.10
CA GLU A 393 15.64 11.71 -15.16
C GLU A 393 15.65 10.88 -13.88
N PRO A 394 16.84 10.53 -13.33
CA PRO A 394 16.93 9.85 -12.06
C PRO A 394 16.52 10.81 -10.94
N ARG A 395 15.89 10.30 -9.90
CA ARG A 395 15.53 11.08 -8.70
C ARG A 395 16.75 11.22 -7.78
N GLU A 396 16.86 12.36 -7.09
CA GLU A 396 17.93 12.57 -6.08
C GLU A 396 17.79 11.58 -4.90
N GLY A 397 16.55 11.12 -4.60
CA GLY A 397 16.20 10.13 -3.58
C GLY A 397 15.38 8.97 -4.11
N GLN A 398 14.95 8.09 -3.21
CA GLN A 398 13.96 7.06 -3.52
C GLN A 398 12.54 7.68 -3.56
N PHE A 399 11.61 6.99 -4.21
CA PHE A 399 10.20 7.26 -3.99
C PHE A 399 9.86 7.02 -2.51
N SER A 400 9.05 7.88 -1.94
CA SER A 400 8.63 7.78 -0.54
C SER A 400 7.74 6.55 -0.29
N GLU A 401 7.56 6.18 0.97
CA GLU A 401 6.61 5.13 1.34
C GLU A 401 5.17 5.53 0.97
N TRP A 402 4.88 6.83 0.99
CA TRP A 402 3.61 7.37 0.52
C TRP A 402 3.40 7.17 -0.98
N ASP A 403 4.40 7.47 -1.81
CA ASP A 403 4.35 7.30 -3.26
C ASP A 403 4.03 5.85 -3.62
N ARG A 404 4.72 4.90 -2.98
CA ARG A 404 4.45 3.48 -3.12
C ARG A 404 3.01 3.13 -2.72
N THR A 405 2.55 3.63 -1.56
CA THR A 405 1.20 3.37 -1.07
C THR A 405 0.14 3.90 -2.03
N LEU A 406 0.35 5.09 -2.58
CA LEU A 406 -0.55 5.69 -3.57
C LEU A 406 -0.68 4.79 -4.81
N VAL A 407 0.44 4.37 -5.41
CA VAL A 407 0.44 3.51 -6.59
C VAL A 407 -0.21 2.15 -6.31
N ASP A 408 0.06 1.57 -5.14
CA ASP A 408 -0.59 0.32 -4.69
C ASP A 408 -2.11 0.47 -4.56
N LEU A 409 -2.59 1.60 -4.02
CA LEU A 409 -4.03 1.88 -3.90
C LEU A 409 -4.70 2.04 -5.27
N LEU A 410 -4.09 2.82 -6.16
CA LEU A 410 -4.62 3.06 -7.51
C LEU A 410 -4.62 1.75 -8.33
N SER A 411 -3.55 0.98 -8.29
CA SER A 411 -3.45 -0.32 -8.97
C SER A 411 -4.51 -1.32 -8.48
N ARG A 412 -4.77 -1.38 -7.17
CA ARG A 412 -5.82 -2.24 -6.60
C ARG A 412 -7.21 -1.82 -7.05
N TRP A 413 -7.47 -0.52 -7.14
CA TRP A 413 -8.75 -0.06 -7.67
C TRP A 413 -8.92 -0.46 -9.14
N VAL A 414 -7.88 -0.26 -9.98
CA VAL A 414 -7.89 -0.68 -11.39
C VAL A 414 -8.15 -2.19 -11.49
N SER A 415 -7.47 -2.99 -10.67
CA SER A 415 -7.67 -4.45 -10.60
C SER A 415 -9.12 -4.82 -10.30
N TYR A 416 -9.71 -4.19 -9.29
CA TYR A 416 -11.11 -4.43 -8.90
C TYR A 416 -12.09 -4.05 -10.01
N GLU A 417 -11.89 -2.90 -10.65
CA GLU A 417 -12.81 -2.40 -11.68
C GLU A 417 -12.73 -3.24 -12.97
N LEU A 418 -11.54 -3.65 -13.40
CA LEU A 418 -11.34 -4.58 -14.52
C LEU A 418 -12.03 -5.92 -14.24
N GLN A 419 -11.87 -6.48 -13.05
CA GLN A 419 -12.52 -7.72 -12.65
C GLN A 419 -14.06 -7.57 -12.65
N ARG A 420 -14.57 -6.43 -12.17
CA ARG A 420 -16.00 -6.12 -12.18
C ARG A 420 -16.56 -6.04 -13.60
N GLN A 421 -15.84 -5.39 -14.52
CA GLN A 421 -16.24 -5.27 -15.91
C GLN A 421 -16.32 -6.65 -16.58
N GLN A 422 -15.25 -7.45 -16.47
CA GLN A 422 -15.24 -8.80 -17.03
C GLN A 422 -16.35 -9.69 -16.48
N ALA A 423 -16.61 -9.61 -15.17
CA ALA A 423 -17.72 -10.36 -14.57
C ALA A 423 -19.08 -9.90 -15.11
N THR A 424 -19.26 -8.60 -15.35
CA THR A 424 -20.50 -8.04 -15.92
C THR A 424 -20.69 -8.47 -17.38
N GLU A 425 -19.63 -8.44 -18.19
CA GLU A 425 -19.66 -8.92 -19.57
C GLU A 425 -20.02 -10.41 -19.64
N ARG A 426 -19.33 -11.25 -18.83
CA ARG A 426 -19.65 -12.70 -18.77
C ARG A 426 -21.09 -12.96 -18.36
N LEU A 427 -21.66 -12.15 -17.46
CA LEU A 427 -23.06 -12.25 -17.06
C LEU A 427 -24.02 -11.83 -18.18
N ALA A 428 -23.66 -10.76 -18.92
CA ALA A 428 -24.45 -10.30 -20.05
C ALA A 428 -24.49 -11.37 -21.17
N ASP A 429 -23.32 -11.95 -21.50
CA ASP A 429 -23.22 -13.03 -22.50
C ASP A 429 -24.02 -14.26 -22.09
N LYS A 430 -23.92 -14.66 -20.81
CA LYS A 430 -24.73 -15.77 -20.31
C LYS A 430 -26.23 -15.49 -20.33
N ASN A 431 -26.65 -14.27 -20.01
CA ASN A 431 -28.04 -13.88 -20.08
C ASN A 431 -28.55 -13.92 -21.52
N GLU A 432 -27.79 -13.40 -22.47
CA GLU A 432 -28.17 -13.45 -23.89
C GLU A 432 -28.28 -14.90 -24.38
N GLN A 433 -27.34 -15.76 -23.99
CA GLN A 433 -27.40 -17.19 -24.30
C GLN A 433 -28.64 -17.85 -23.70
N LEU A 434 -28.98 -17.55 -22.43
CA LEU A 434 -30.18 -18.08 -21.77
C LEU A 434 -31.46 -17.57 -22.42
N GLU A 435 -31.54 -16.30 -22.83
CA GLU A 435 -32.72 -15.75 -23.52
C GLU A 435 -32.93 -16.40 -24.89
N ARG A 436 -31.86 -16.58 -25.67
CA ARG A 436 -31.90 -17.30 -26.96
C ARG A 436 -32.40 -18.74 -26.74
N PHE A 437 -31.85 -19.46 -25.78
CA PHE A 437 -32.25 -20.80 -25.42
C PHE A 437 -33.72 -20.89 -25.03
N ALA A 438 -34.19 -20.02 -24.13
CA ALA A 438 -35.58 -19.99 -23.71
C ALA A 438 -36.55 -19.69 -24.87
N SER A 439 -36.15 -18.88 -25.85
CA SER A 439 -36.92 -18.56 -27.04
C SER A 439 -37.07 -19.77 -27.95
N ILE A 440 -35.96 -20.48 -28.25
CA ILE A 440 -35.95 -21.70 -29.10
C ILE A 440 -36.82 -22.77 -28.47
N VAL A 441 -36.58 -23.11 -27.21
CA VAL A 441 -37.36 -24.12 -26.48
C VAL A 441 -38.86 -23.81 -26.46
N SER A 442 -39.23 -22.54 -26.22
CA SER A 442 -40.63 -22.12 -26.18
C SER A 442 -41.34 -22.26 -27.54
N HIS A 443 -40.64 -21.94 -28.63
CA HIS A 443 -41.14 -22.05 -29.99
C HIS A 443 -41.33 -23.53 -30.37
N ASP A 444 -40.34 -24.36 -30.12
CA ASP A 444 -40.31 -25.75 -30.55
C ASP A 444 -41.23 -26.67 -29.72
N LEU A 445 -41.48 -26.33 -28.45
CA LEU A 445 -42.49 -26.99 -27.65
C LEU A 445 -43.95 -26.57 -28.06
N ARG A 446 -44.13 -25.31 -28.48
CA ARG A 446 -45.47 -24.81 -28.86
C ARG A 446 -45.97 -25.41 -30.16
N ASN A 447 -45.09 -25.74 -31.10
CA ASN A 447 -45.44 -26.34 -32.39
C ASN A 447 -46.11 -27.71 -32.24
N PRO A 448 -45.49 -28.74 -31.62
CA PRO A 448 -46.13 -30.04 -31.44
C PRO A 448 -47.40 -29.96 -30.57
N LEU A 449 -47.41 -29.06 -29.57
CA LEU A 449 -48.61 -28.84 -28.75
C LEU A 449 -49.79 -28.35 -29.60
N SER A 450 -49.56 -27.42 -30.52
CA SER A 450 -50.61 -26.93 -31.44
C SER A 450 -51.08 -28.03 -32.39
N ILE A 451 -50.23 -28.94 -32.82
CA ILE A 451 -50.56 -30.12 -33.64
C ILE A 451 -51.45 -31.07 -32.84
N ILE A 452 -51.07 -31.37 -31.59
CA ILE A 452 -51.84 -32.19 -30.66
C ILE A 452 -53.25 -31.60 -30.48
N GLU A 453 -53.37 -30.31 -30.15
CA GLU A 453 -54.62 -29.62 -29.96
C GLU A 453 -55.48 -29.70 -31.21
N GLY A 454 -54.91 -29.43 -32.40
CA GLY A 454 -55.64 -29.49 -33.67
C GLY A 454 -56.23 -30.88 -33.99
N TYR A 455 -55.41 -31.93 -33.87
CA TYR A 455 -55.88 -33.31 -34.17
C TYR A 455 -56.81 -33.86 -33.10
N VAL A 456 -56.61 -33.53 -31.84
CA VAL A 456 -57.59 -33.92 -30.77
C VAL A 456 -58.93 -33.23 -31.00
N GLN A 457 -58.94 -31.93 -31.32
CA GLN A 457 -60.19 -31.21 -31.64
C GLN A 457 -60.92 -31.82 -32.85
N GLN A 458 -60.15 -32.12 -33.90
CA GLN A 458 -60.73 -32.76 -35.10
C GLN A 458 -61.31 -34.14 -34.79
N ALA A 459 -60.63 -34.98 -34.02
CA ALA A 459 -61.12 -36.29 -33.60
C ALA A 459 -62.38 -36.19 -32.75
N ILE A 460 -62.49 -35.16 -31.88
CA ILE A 460 -63.73 -34.90 -31.11
C ILE A 460 -64.89 -34.50 -32.02
N GLU A 461 -64.64 -33.68 -33.05
CA GLU A 461 -65.70 -33.18 -33.96
C GLU A 461 -66.18 -34.23 -34.97
N THR A 462 -65.27 -35.04 -35.52
CA THR A 462 -65.56 -36.00 -36.58
C THR A 462 -65.83 -37.40 -36.06
N GLY A 463 -65.39 -37.77 -34.88
CA GLY A 463 -65.41 -39.12 -34.35
C GLY A 463 -64.41 -40.08 -35.02
N GLU A 464 -63.53 -39.58 -35.88
CA GLU A 464 -62.46 -40.36 -36.55
C GLU A 464 -61.22 -40.44 -35.68
N VAL A 465 -60.81 -41.67 -35.34
CA VAL A 465 -59.68 -41.95 -34.47
C VAL A 465 -58.38 -42.23 -35.22
N ASP A 466 -58.43 -42.36 -36.54
CA ASP A 466 -57.28 -42.71 -37.37
C ASP A 466 -56.13 -41.64 -37.32
N GLN A 467 -56.47 -40.41 -36.91
CA GLN A 467 -55.47 -39.34 -36.77
C GLN A 467 -54.78 -39.28 -35.39
N LEU A 468 -55.19 -40.13 -34.45
CA LEU A 468 -54.57 -40.21 -33.13
C LEU A 468 -53.09 -40.69 -33.20
N SER A 469 -52.72 -41.37 -34.27
CA SER A 469 -51.33 -41.70 -34.53
C SER A 469 -50.40 -40.43 -34.67
N ARG A 470 -50.95 -39.35 -35.26
CA ARG A 470 -50.25 -38.07 -35.37
C ARG A 470 -50.10 -37.34 -34.04
N VAL A 471 -51.11 -37.51 -33.15
CA VAL A 471 -51.02 -37.03 -31.76
C VAL A 471 -49.88 -37.75 -31.02
N GLN A 472 -49.85 -39.09 -31.18
CA GLN A 472 -48.79 -39.90 -30.57
C GLN A 472 -47.38 -39.44 -31.05
N SER A 473 -47.19 -39.30 -32.37
CA SER A 473 -45.91 -38.81 -32.93
C SER A 473 -45.54 -37.42 -32.42
N ALA A 474 -46.49 -36.50 -32.23
CA ALA A 474 -46.24 -35.19 -31.67
C ALA A 474 -45.84 -35.24 -30.18
N VAL A 475 -46.43 -36.17 -29.39
CA VAL A 475 -46.03 -36.41 -27.99
C VAL A 475 -44.63 -36.99 -27.92
N ASP A 476 -44.32 -38.02 -28.72
CA ASP A 476 -43.01 -38.67 -28.77
C ASP A 476 -41.93 -37.63 -29.14
N ARG A 477 -42.25 -36.70 -30.04
CA ARG A 477 -41.36 -35.57 -30.38
C ARG A 477 -41.18 -34.61 -29.23
N MET A 478 -42.22 -34.29 -28.45
CA MET A 478 -42.07 -33.44 -27.26
C MET A 478 -41.18 -34.08 -26.21
N ASP A 479 -41.30 -35.39 -26.00
CA ASP A 479 -40.43 -36.11 -25.06
C ASP A 479 -38.97 -36.04 -25.50
N THR A 480 -38.68 -36.21 -26.79
CA THR A 480 -37.32 -36.04 -27.35
C THR A 480 -36.81 -34.61 -27.14
N LEU A 481 -37.64 -33.58 -27.43
CA LEU A 481 -37.26 -32.18 -27.21
C LEU A 481 -36.97 -31.87 -25.75
N ILE A 482 -37.78 -32.42 -24.82
CA ILE A 482 -37.57 -32.23 -23.39
C ILE A 482 -36.25 -32.86 -22.96
N ASP A 483 -35.94 -34.06 -23.44
CA ASP A 483 -34.69 -34.74 -23.15
C ASP A 483 -33.49 -33.97 -23.69
N ASP A 484 -33.56 -33.44 -24.93
CA ASP A 484 -32.53 -32.60 -25.56
C ASP A 484 -32.32 -31.31 -24.76
N VAL A 485 -33.38 -30.63 -24.31
CA VAL A 485 -33.34 -29.42 -23.50
C VAL A 485 -32.76 -29.68 -22.12
N LEU A 486 -33.18 -30.76 -21.43
CA LEU A 486 -32.63 -31.15 -20.13
C LEU A 486 -31.12 -31.45 -20.23
N LEU A 487 -30.70 -31.94 -21.35
CA LEU A 487 -29.31 -32.24 -21.62
C LEU A 487 -28.46 -30.95 -21.78
N LEU A 488 -28.91 -30.03 -22.63
CA LEU A 488 -28.30 -28.72 -22.81
C LEU A 488 -28.29 -27.88 -21.51
N SER A 489 -29.34 -28.06 -20.64
CA SER A 489 -29.41 -27.36 -19.34
C SER A 489 -28.45 -27.89 -18.27
N ARG A 490 -27.97 -29.12 -18.42
CA ARG A 490 -27.03 -29.78 -17.52
C ARG A 490 -25.55 -29.48 -17.85
N SER A 491 -25.31 -28.50 -18.73
CA SER A 491 -23.97 -28.06 -19.14
C SER A 491 -23.18 -27.39 -17.97
N ASP A 492 -22.94 -28.15 -16.91
CA ASP A 492 -21.62 -28.05 -16.29
C ASP A 492 -20.66 -28.79 -17.24
N ASN A 493 -19.75 -28.10 -17.86
CA ASN A 493 -18.71 -28.56 -18.79
C ASN A 493 -17.78 -29.66 -18.24
N ALA A 494 -18.25 -30.46 -17.31
CA ALA A 494 -17.51 -31.57 -16.75
C ALA A 494 -17.79 -32.82 -17.61
N ILE A 495 -16.88 -33.12 -18.54
CA ILE A 495 -16.77 -34.46 -19.10
C ILE A 495 -16.54 -35.42 -17.94
N GLY A 496 -17.31 -36.53 -17.93
CA GLY A 496 -17.06 -37.62 -17.02
C GLY A 496 -15.68 -38.28 -17.22
N ASP A 497 -15.45 -39.35 -16.52
CA ASP A 497 -14.16 -40.10 -16.67
C ASP A 497 -14.03 -40.62 -18.12
N ARG A 498 -13.01 -40.13 -18.81
CA ARG A 498 -12.67 -40.61 -20.17
C ARG A 498 -12.11 -42.03 -20.10
N SER A 499 -12.73 -42.93 -20.78
CA SER A 499 -12.32 -44.36 -20.92
C SER A 499 -11.95 -44.70 -22.35
N ALA A 500 -11.30 -45.83 -22.53
CA ALA A 500 -11.04 -46.38 -23.85
C ALA A 500 -12.29 -47.04 -24.40
N VAL A 501 -12.87 -46.49 -25.49
CA VAL A 501 -14.13 -46.89 -26.08
C VAL A 501 -13.89 -47.36 -27.52
N GLY A 502 -14.30 -48.56 -27.87
CA GLY A 502 -14.22 -49.09 -29.24
C GLY A 502 -15.30 -48.46 -30.13
N LEU A 503 -14.87 -47.76 -31.20
CA LEU A 503 -15.80 -47.05 -32.09
C LEU A 503 -16.78 -48.00 -32.80
N ALA A 504 -16.35 -49.20 -33.19
CA ALA A 504 -17.21 -50.18 -33.81
C ALA A 504 -18.34 -50.65 -32.86
N ASP A 505 -17.96 -51.00 -31.63
CA ASP A 505 -18.90 -51.54 -30.63
C ASP A 505 -19.93 -50.48 -30.24
N ILE A 506 -19.49 -49.24 -29.99
CA ILE A 506 -20.42 -48.18 -29.60
C ILE A 506 -21.31 -47.75 -30.76
N ALA A 507 -20.82 -47.73 -32.01
CA ALA A 507 -21.65 -47.44 -33.19
C ALA A 507 -22.73 -48.50 -33.39
N ASP A 508 -22.39 -49.79 -33.25
CA ASP A 508 -23.38 -50.89 -33.34
C ASP A 508 -24.43 -50.80 -32.21
N ASP A 509 -24.04 -50.39 -31.01
CA ASP A 509 -24.99 -50.21 -29.91
C ASP A 509 -25.91 -48.99 -30.12
N CYS A 510 -25.37 -47.86 -30.58
CA CYS A 510 -26.17 -46.68 -30.92
C CYS A 510 -27.16 -46.96 -32.06
N TRP A 511 -26.76 -47.75 -33.06
CA TRP A 511 -27.61 -48.12 -34.18
C TRP A 511 -28.87 -48.90 -33.78
N LYS A 512 -28.81 -49.66 -32.70
CA LYS A 512 -29.95 -50.42 -32.15
C LYS A 512 -30.99 -49.55 -31.46
N THR A 513 -30.59 -48.36 -31.04
CA THR A 513 -31.45 -47.39 -30.29
C THR A 513 -32.14 -46.39 -31.22
N VAL A 514 -31.61 -46.15 -32.42
CA VAL A 514 -32.17 -45.27 -33.41
C VAL A 514 -33.17 -45.98 -34.30
N PRO A 515 -34.36 -45.38 -34.67
CA PRO A 515 -35.30 -45.99 -35.61
C PRO A 515 -34.67 -46.13 -37.00
N THR A 516 -34.30 -47.35 -37.39
CA THR A 516 -33.47 -47.59 -38.60
C THR A 516 -34.29 -48.06 -39.81
N GLU A 517 -35.58 -48.43 -39.68
CA GLU A 517 -36.50 -48.95 -40.71
C GLU A 517 -35.79 -49.72 -41.83
N ALA A 518 -35.48 -49.10 -42.98
CA ALA A 518 -34.79 -49.70 -44.12
C ALA A 518 -33.31 -49.31 -44.25
N SER A 519 -32.77 -48.53 -43.32
CA SER A 519 -31.41 -48.01 -43.36
C SER A 519 -30.35 -49.03 -42.91
N THR A 520 -29.06 -48.83 -43.29
CA THR A 520 -27.99 -49.78 -43.02
C THR A 520 -26.79 -49.06 -42.38
N LEU A 521 -26.24 -49.66 -41.29
CA LEU A 521 -24.94 -49.20 -40.74
C LEU A 521 -23.81 -49.99 -41.35
N ARG A 522 -22.74 -49.27 -41.73
CA ARG A 522 -21.47 -49.86 -42.16
C ARG A 522 -20.36 -49.38 -41.24
N THR A 523 -19.79 -50.26 -40.48
CA THR A 523 -18.67 -49.96 -39.61
C THR A 523 -17.35 -50.28 -40.34
N ALA A 524 -16.59 -49.25 -40.67
CA ALA A 524 -15.31 -49.31 -41.39
C ALA A 524 -14.15 -48.85 -40.49
N THR A 525 -14.24 -49.13 -39.20
CA THR A 525 -13.22 -48.80 -38.18
C THR A 525 -13.10 -49.94 -37.16
N ASP A 526 -11.89 -50.17 -36.66
CA ASP A 526 -11.60 -51.01 -35.49
C ASP A 526 -10.85 -50.20 -34.40
N ARG A 527 -10.87 -48.86 -34.53
CA ARG A 527 -10.15 -47.97 -33.59
C ARG A 527 -10.85 -47.85 -32.25
N THR A 528 -10.01 -47.65 -31.24
CA THR A 528 -10.41 -47.30 -29.87
C THR A 528 -10.06 -45.84 -29.59
N VAL A 529 -11.02 -45.08 -29.07
CA VAL A 529 -10.82 -43.66 -28.73
C VAL A 529 -10.94 -43.45 -27.24
N ARG A 530 -10.28 -42.44 -26.72
CA ARG A 530 -10.41 -42.01 -25.32
C ARG A 530 -11.53 -40.98 -25.20
N ALA A 531 -12.67 -41.39 -24.66
CA ALA A 531 -13.88 -40.53 -24.58
C ALA A 531 -14.71 -40.82 -23.33
N ASP A 532 -15.60 -39.89 -23.00
CA ASP A 532 -16.77 -40.19 -22.17
C ASP A 532 -17.77 -41.02 -23.00
N GLU A 533 -17.93 -42.27 -22.60
CA GLU A 533 -18.75 -43.25 -23.33
C GLU A 533 -20.19 -42.77 -23.52
N THR A 534 -20.77 -42.13 -22.50
CA THR A 534 -22.15 -41.64 -22.55
C THR A 534 -22.30 -40.49 -23.55
N ARG A 535 -21.35 -39.55 -23.53
CA ARG A 535 -21.33 -38.41 -24.46
C ARG A 535 -21.03 -38.84 -25.90
N LEU A 536 -20.07 -39.76 -26.10
CA LEU A 536 -19.78 -40.29 -27.43
C LEU A 536 -20.98 -41.05 -28.02
N LYS A 537 -21.67 -41.82 -27.19
CA LYS A 537 -22.92 -42.50 -27.59
C LYS A 537 -23.96 -41.50 -28.09
N GLN A 538 -24.15 -40.43 -27.36
CA GLN A 538 -25.08 -39.36 -27.71
C GLN A 538 -24.68 -38.64 -29.01
N LEU A 539 -23.41 -38.35 -29.22
CA LEU A 539 -22.89 -37.75 -30.45
C LEU A 539 -23.23 -38.63 -31.65
N LEU A 540 -22.97 -39.95 -31.56
CA LEU A 540 -23.25 -40.88 -32.63
C LEU A 540 -24.77 -41.03 -32.88
N GLU A 541 -25.59 -41.10 -31.84
CA GLU A 541 -27.06 -41.18 -31.96
C GLU A 541 -27.64 -39.96 -32.68
N ASN A 542 -27.13 -38.73 -32.40
CA ASN A 542 -27.55 -37.53 -33.10
C ASN A 542 -27.10 -37.52 -34.58
N LEU A 543 -25.87 -37.91 -34.87
CA LEU A 543 -25.40 -38.00 -36.26
C LEU A 543 -26.18 -39.08 -37.06
N PHE A 544 -26.44 -40.23 -36.45
CA PHE A 544 -27.21 -41.29 -37.09
C PHE A 544 -28.67 -40.86 -37.36
N ARG A 545 -29.30 -40.19 -36.40
CA ARG A 545 -30.66 -39.64 -36.57
C ARG A 545 -30.70 -38.65 -37.72
N ASN A 546 -29.74 -37.71 -37.77
CA ASN A 546 -29.63 -36.76 -38.87
C ASN A 546 -29.46 -37.43 -40.23
N ALA A 547 -28.60 -38.47 -40.30
CA ALA A 547 -28.38 -39.22 -41.54
C ALA A 547 -29.66 -39.94 -42.01
N ILE A 548 -30.47 -40.51 -41.09
CA ILE A 548 -31.73 -41.20 -41.42
C ILE A 548 -32.83 -40.20 -41.80
N GLU A 549 -32.97 -39.10 -41.08
CA GLU A 549 -34.00 -38.08 -41.33
C GLU A 549 -33.77 -37.31 -42.63
N HIS A 550 -32.48 -37.05 -42.99
CA HIS A 550 -32.13 -36.24 -44.15
C HIS A 550 -31.63 -37.06 -45.34
N GLY A 551 -31.15 -38.29 -45.13
CA GLY A 551 -30.55 -39.14 -46.16
C GLY A 551 -31.57 -39.83 -47.07
N GLY A 552 -32.86 -39.95 -46.69
CA GLY A 552 -33.91 -40.58 -47.49
C GLY A 552 -34.08 -42.08 -47.21
N GLU A 553 -35.00 -42.72 -47.95
CA GLU A 553 -35.32 -44.15 -47.75
C GLU A 553 -34.12 -45.04 -48.09
N GLY A 554 -33.70 -45.88 -47.15
CA GLY A 554 -32.65 -46.86 -47.36
C GLY A 554 -31.23 -46.37 -47.30
N VAL A 555 -31.00 -45.23 -46.64
CA VAL A 555 -29.68 -44.58 -46.47
C VAL A 555 -28.68 -45.53 -45.81
N THR A 556 -27.43 -45.50 -46.30
CA THR A 556 -26.30 -46.20 -45.69
C THR A 556 -25.46 -45.23 -44.90
N VAL A 557 -25.32 -45.46 -43.58
CA VAL A 557 -24.47 -44.67 -42.71
C VAL A 557 -23.19 -45.40 -42.50
N THR A 558 -22.04 -44.74 -42.70
CA THR A 558 -20.72 -45.35 -42.53
C THR A 558 -19.95 -44.60 -41.41
N VAL A 559 -19.43 -45.37 -40.43
CA VAL A 559 -18.49 -44.87 -39.44
C VAL A 559 -17.08 -45.38 -39.83
N GLY A 560 -16.13 -44.49 -40.03
CA GLY A 560 -14.79 -44.87 -40.52
C GLY A 560 -13.65 -44.04 -39.93
N ASP A 561 -12.45 -44.43 -40.29
CA ASP A 561 -11.19 -43.84 -39.79
C ASP A 561 -10.83 -42.57 -40.53
N LEU A 562 -10.41 -41.57 -39.79
CA LEU A 562 -9.80 -40.34 -40.26
C LEU A 562 -8.44 -40.17 -39.62
N ASP A 563 -7.53 -39.47 -40.27
CA ASP A 563 -6.24 -39.13 -39.65
C ASP A 563 -6.43 -38.21 -38.47
N GLY A 564 -6.02 -38.61 -37.29
CA GLY A 564 -6.26 -37.89 -36.03
C GLY A 564 -7.70 -37.95 -35.50
N GLY A 565 -8.58 -38.86 -35.99
CA GLY A 565 -9.97 -38.94 -35.56
C GLY A 565 -10.79 -40.03 -36.26
N PHE A 566 -12.11 -39.77 -36.43
CA PHE A 566 -13.07 -40.60 -37.11
C PHE A 566 -14.10 -39.76 -37.89
N TYR A 567 -14.84 -40.39 -38.80
CA TYR A 567 -15.91 -39.75 -39.50
C TYR A 567 -17.20 -40.56 -39.43
N VAL A 568 -18.31 -39.85 -39.62
CA VAL A 568 -19.65 -40.42 -39.86
C VAL A 568 -20.14 -39.83 -41.17
N GLU A 569 -20.45 -40.70 -42.18
CA GLU A 569 -20.94 -40.27 -43.49
C GLU A 569 -22.20 -41.02 -43.87
N ASP A 570 -23.02 -40.39 -44.69
CA ASP A 570 -24.22 -40.97 -45.32
C ASP A 570 -24.11 -40.93 -46.84
N ASP A 571 -24.94 -41.74 -47.55
CA ASP A 571 -25.07 -41.75 -49.00
C ASP A 571 -26.32 -40.99 -49.49
N GLY A 572 -26.83 -40.03 -48.70
CA GLY A 572 -27.96 -39.20 -48.98
C GLY A 572 -27.72 -38.03 -49.92
N PRO A 573 -28.55 -36.98 -49.94
CA PRO A 573 -28.44 -35.85 -50.86
C PRO A 573 -27.30 -34.87 -50.48
N GLY A 574 -26.66 -35.05 -49.32
CA GLY A 574 -25.58 -34.18 -48.83
C GLY A 574 -26.04 -32.79 -48.37
N ILE A 575 -25.03 -31.94 -47.96
CA ILE A 575 -25.24 -30.58 -47.45
C ILE A 575 -24.65 -29.60 -48.46
N PRO A 576 -25.46 -28.62 -48.98
CA PRO A 576 -24.97 -27.59 -49.87
C PRO A 576 -23.78 -26.82 -49.25
N GLU A 577 -22.78 -26.46 -50.06
CA GLU A 577 -21.59 -25.77 -49.63
C GLU A 577 -21.89 -24.44 -48.85
N ALA A 578 -22.92 -23.72 -49.31
CA ALA A 578 -23.40 -22.48 -48.69
C ALA A 578 -23.98 -22.66 -47.27
N ASP A 579 -24.39 -23.87 -46.90
CA ASP A 579 -25.03 -24.16 -45.62
C ASP A 579 -24.08 -24.88 -44.64
N ARG A 580 -22.90 -25.33 -45.07
CA ARG A 580 -21.95 -26.15 -44.28
C ARG A 580 -21.44 -25.47 -43.01
N GLU A 581 -21.27 -24.16 -43.03
CA GLU A 581 -20.88 -23.40 -41.83
C GLU A 581 -22.09 -23.13 -40.93
N ARG A 582 -23.25 -22.92 -41.53
CA ARG A 582 -24.49 -22.52 -40.83
C ARG A 582 -25.21 -23.66 -40.12
N ILE A 583 -24.97 -24.90 -40.52
CA ILE A 583 -25.63 -26.07 -39.88
C ILE A 583 -25.24 -26.26 -38.41
N PHE A 584 -24.15 -25.66 -37.96
CA PHE A 584 -23.70 -25.69 -36.58
C PHE A 584 -24.24 -24.50 -35.76
N GLU A 585 -24.94 -23.53 -36.40
CA GLU A 585 -25.62 -22.44 -35.69
C GLU A 585 -26.82 -22.97 -34.90
N ASP A 586 -26.99 -22.49 -33.66
CA ASP A 586 -28.08 -22.91 -32.77
C ASP A 586 -29.48 -22.71 -33.43
N GLY A 587 -30.25 -23.78 -33.46
CA GLY A 587 -31.62 -23.74 -34.01
C GLY A 587 -31.71 -23.79 -35.55
N TYR A 588 -30.58 -23.99 -36.26
CA TYR A 588 -30.61 -24.17 -37.71
C TYR A 588 -31.22 -25.53 -38.07
N SER A 589 -32.31 -25.56 -38.87
CA SER A 589 -32.92 -26.75 -39.42
C SER A 589 -33.45 -26.51 -40.82
N THR A 590 -33.24 -27.42 -41.75
CA THR A 590 -33.78 -27.44 -43.10
C THR A 590 -35.11 -28.24 -43.18
N SER A 591 -35.43 -29.02 -42.17
CA SER A 591 -36.65 -29.79 -42.07
C SER A 591 -37.70 -29.05 -41.24
N GLN A 592 -38.99 -29.10 -41.69
CA GLN A 592 -40.13 -28.57 -40.91
C GLN A 592 -40.36 -29.35 -39.61
N ASP A 593 -39.81 -30.56 -39.54
CA ASP A 593 -39.94 -31.48 -38.42
C ASP A 593 -38.64 -31.59 -37.57
N GLY A 594 -37.52 -31.02 -38.00
CA GLY A 594 -36.24 -31.02 -37.26
C GLY A 594 -36.24 -30.03 -36.09
N THR A 595 -35.64 -30.41 -34.97
CA THR A 595 -35.54 -29.56 -33.75
C THR A 595 -34.43 -28.48 -33.87
N GLY A 596 -33.47 -28.65 -34.80
CA GLY A 596 -32.32 -27.79 -34.92
C GLY A 596 -31.32 -27.90 -33.75
N LEU A 597 -31.58 -28.73 -32.75
CA LEU A 597 -30.74 -28.90 -31.56
C LEU A 597 -29.72 -30.05 -31.70
N GLY A 598 -29.94 -31.00 -32.61
CA GLY A 598 -29.07 -32.19 -32.73
C GLY A 598 -27.61 -31.87 -33.04
N LEU A 599 -27.34 -30.94 -33.97
CA LEU A 599 -25.98 -30.54 -34.30
C LEU A 599 -25.35 -29.63 -33.24
N SER A 600 -26.14 -28.78 -32.58
CA SER A 600 -25.67 -28.00 -31.42
C SER A 600 -25.17 -28.91 -30.29
N ILE A 601 -25.91 -30.02 -30.01
CA ILE A 601 -25.50 -31.04 -29.04
C ILE A 601 -24.19 -31.73 -29.48
N VAL A 602 -24.04 -32.02 -30.77
CA VAL A 602 -22.81 -32.61 -31.32
C VAL A 602 -21.64 -31.67 -31.12
N THR A 603 -21.78 -30.39 -31.46
CA THR A 603 -20.75 -29.38 -31.29
C THR A 603 -20.36 -29.24 -29.81
N GLU A 604 -21.31 -29.16 -28.89
CA GLU A 604 -21.03 -29.08 -27.45
C GLU A 604 -20.22 -30.30 -26.93
N ILE A 605 -20.57 -31.51 -27.39
CA ILE A 605 -19.84 -32.74 -27.01
C ILE A 605 -18.40 -32.71 -27.56
N VAL A 606 -18.23 -32.26 -28.79
CA VAL A 606 -16.93 -32.14 -29.47
C VAL A 606 -16.05 -31.14 -28.73
N ASP A 607 -16.58 -29.95 -28.46
CA ASP A 607 -15.86 -28.88 -27.73
C ASP A 607 -15.49 -29.33 -26.32
N ALA A 608 -16.41 -29.97 -25.62
CA ALA A 608 -16.16 -30.49 -24.28
C ALA A 608 -15.04 -31.55 -24.27
N HIS A 609 -14.86 -32.34 -25.33
CA HIS A 609 -13.75 -33.26 -25.48
C HIS A 609 -12.44 -32.59 -25.94
N GLY A 610 -12.47 -31.31 -26.36
CA GLY A 610 -11.35 -30.62 -26.98
C GLY A 610 -11.06 -31.15 -28.39
N TRP A 611 -12.10 -31.66 -29.07
CA TRP A 611 -12.05 -32.11 -30.46
C TRP A 611 -12.50 -30.98 -31.39
N GLU A 612 -12.39 -31.22 -32.70
CA GLU A 612 -12.91 -30.34 -33.75
C GLU A 612 -13.87 -31.11 -34.65
N ILE A 613 -14.94 -30.47 -35.14
CA ILE A 613 -15.89 -31.05 -36.08
C ILE A 613 -15.92 -30.23 -37.36
N GLY A 614 -15.92 -30.90 -38.49
CA GLY A 614 -16.13 -30.33 -39.81
C GLY A 614 -17.14 -31.12 -40.62
N VAL A 615 -17.64 -30.50 -41.70
CA VAL A 615 -18.51 -31.19 -42.66
C VAL A 615 -17.94 -31.12 -44.06
N ALA A 616 -17.91 -32.26 -44.72
CA ALA A 616 -17.44 -32.45 -46.08
C ALA A 616 -18.50 -33.19 -46.93
N GLU A 617 -18.25 -33.32 -48.23
CA GLU A 617 -19.04 -34.17 -49.12
C GLU A 617 -18.56 -35.64 -48.98
N ALA A 618 -19.49 -36.56 -48.80
CA ALA A 618 -19.15 -37.98 -48.71
C ALA A 618 -18.70 -38.51 -50.08
N THR A 619 -18.00 -39.65 -50.08
CA THR A 619 -17.44 -40.27 -51.28
C THR A 619 -18.53 -40.65 -52.30
N ASP A 620 -19.68 -41.05 -51.83
CA ASP A 620 -20.80 -41.49 -52.67
C ASP A 620 -21.90 -40.40 -52.79
N GLY A 621 -21.64 -39.14 -52.36
CA GLY A 621 -22.48 -37.95 -52.59
C GLY A 621 -23.27 -37.47 -51.39
N GLY A 622 -23.22 -38.05 -50.22
CA GLY A 622 -23.92 -37.63 -49.00
C GLY A 622 -23.19 -36.61 -48.14
N ALA A 623 -23.56 -36.45 -46.91
CA ALA A 623 -22.89 -35.65 -45.92
C ALA A 623 -21.84 -36.46 -45.13
N ARG A 624 -20.69 -35.86 -44.87
CA ARG A 624 -19.64 -36.47 -44.06
C ARG A 624 -19.23 -35.52 -42.94
N PHE A 625 -19.45 -35.93 -41.72
CA PHE A 625 -19.02 -35.23 -40.52
C PHE A 625 -17.66 -35.80 -40.08
N GLU A 626 -16.66 -34.96 -40.00
CA GLU A 626 -15.27 -35.29 -39.66
C GLU A 626 -14.96 -34.79 -38.25
N ILE A 627 -14.59 -35.66 -37.33
CA ILE A 627 -14.24 -35.36 -35.96
C ILE A 627 -12.72 -35.59 -35.83
N THR A 628 -11.96 -34.50 -35.50
CA THR A 628 -10.50 -34.49 -35.41
C THR A 628 -10.03 -34.09 -34.02
N GLY A 629 -8.70 -34.23 -33.73
CA GLY A 629 -8.18 -33.96 -32.37
C GLY A 629 -8.49 -35.06 -31.36
N VAL A 630 -8.91 -36.25 -31.82
CA VAL A 630 -9.30 -37.38 -30.98
C VAL A 630 -8.09 -38.17 -30.50
N GLU A 631 -7.98 -38.42 -29.18
CA GLU A 631 -6.95 -39.26 -28.61
C GLU A 631 -7.25 -40.73 -28.94
N LEU A 632 -6.43 -41.31 -29.84
CA LEU A 632 -6.51 -42.71 -30.22
C LEU A 632 -5.76 -43.59 -29.21
N VAL A 633 -6.36 -44.73 -28.83
CA VAL A 633 -5.75 -45.72 -27.94
C VAL A 633 -5.27 -46.89 -28.80
N GLU A 634 -3.96 -47.21 -28.70
CA GLU A 634 -3.35 -48.33 -29.43
C GLU A 634 -3.81 -49.68 -28.88
#